data_fa259624584861852bb2a5950cd2d46f
#
_entry.id   fa259624584861852bb2a5950cd2d46f
#
_cell.length_a   1.000
_cell.length_b   1.000
_cell.length_c   1.000
_cell.angle_alpha   90.00
_cell.angle_beta   90.00
_cell.angle_gamma   90.00
#
_symmetry.space_group_name_H-M   'P 1'
#
loop_
_entity.id
_entity.type
_entity.pdbx_description
1 polymer ?
#
loop_
_entity_poly.entity_id
_entity_poly.type
_entity_poly.pdbx_seq_one_letter_code
_entity_poly.pdbx_strand_id
1 'polypeptide(L)'
;AHTIPVPAGSAVELLKQPKVLGPSETIELQASSGSALEATIIVEEKEDTALWDAQIALSSAATLTDLYTSSSYPSVVQSILLCNNDGANDVKARVVWTDGSDNVQSYLVYDMIVPADATVEICEQPKYLATGYKLRAYANVADRLEITASGSQIVS
;
A
#
# COMPACT_ATOMS: atom_id res chain seq x y z
N ALA A 1 -3.51 14.97 -1.85
CA ALA A 1 -4.55 14.39 -2.71
C ALA A 1 -4.02 14.30 -4.14
N HIS A 2 -3.94 13.10 -4.68
CA HIS A 2 -3.51 12.92 -6.07
C HIS A 2 -4.67 13.21 -7.01
N THR A 3 -4.43 14.04 -8.01
CA THR A 3 -5.38 14.28 -9.09
C THR A 3 -5.01 13.41 -10.28
N ILE A 4 -5.94 12.54 -10.68
CA ILE A 4 -5.79 11.72 -11.89
C ILE A 4 -6.60 12.36 -12.98
N PRO A 5 -6.00 12.77 -14.12
CA PRO A 5 -6.74 13.30 -15.23
C PRO A 5 -7.56 12.19 -15.89
N VAL A 6 -8.87 12.35 -15.96
CA VAL A 6 -9.78 11.49 -16.74
C VAL A 6 -10.15 12.26 -18.00
N PRO A 7 -9.69 11.83 -19.19
CA PRO A 7 -10.04 12.50 -20.43
C PRO A 7 -11.54 12.43 -20.72
N ALA A 8 -12.06 13.43 -21.42
CA ALA A 8 -13.48 13.46 -21.80
C ALA A 8 -13.89 12.23 -22.62
N GLY A 9 -14.99 11.58 -22.22
CA GLY A 9 -15.51 10.38 -22.88
C GLY A 9 -14.68 9.10 -22.66
N SER A 10 -13.77 9.10 -21.67
CA SER A 10 -12.95 7.92 -21.31
C SER A 10 -13.30 7.36 -19.94
N ALA A 11 -12.89 6.11 -19.70
CA ALA A 11 -12.89 5.47 -18.40
C ALA A 11 -11.45 5.13 -17.99
N VAL A 12 -11.15 5.26 -16.70
CA VAL A 12 -9.86 4.92 -16.13
C VAL A 12 -10.08 3.94 -14.98
N GLU A 13 -9.40 2.79 -15.01
CA GLU A 13 -9.38 1.86 -13.91
C GLU A 13 -8.28 2.26 -12.92
N LEU A 14 -8.65 2.50 -11.67
CA LEU A 14 -7.74 2.97 -10.61
C LEU A 14 -7.18 1.84 -9.77
N LEU A 15 -7.95 0.75 -9.58
CA LEU A 15 -7.57 -0.38 -8.73
C LEU A 15 -7.21 -1.58 -9.60
N LYS A 16 -5.93 -1.78 -9.85
CA LYS A 16 -5.42 -2.93 -10.62
C LYS A 16 -5.39 -4.24 -9.80
N GLN A 17 -5.40 -4.12 -8.49
CA GLN A 17 -5.40 -5.24 -7.55
C GLN A 17 -6.48 -5.03 -6.49
N PRO A 18 -7.07 -6.11 -5.93
CA PRO A 18 -7.97 -5.99 -4.80
C PRO A 18 -7.33 -5.24 -3.64
N LYS A 19 -8.07 -4.35 -3.01
CA LYS A 19 -7.69 -3.63 -1.80
C LYS A 19 -8.62 -4.06 -0.67
N VAL A 20 -8.08 -4.21 0.53
CA VAL A 20 -8.87 -4.45 1.72
C VAL A 20 -9.25 -3.10 2.31
N LEU A 21 -10.53 -2.96 2.65
CA LEU A 21 -11.02 -1.88 3.50
C LEU A 21 -11.27 -2.44 4.89
N GLY A 22 -10.74 -1.79 5.90
CA GLY A 22 -11.02 -2.11 7.29
C GLY A 22 -12.44 -1.72 7.72
N PRO A 23 -12.91 -2.21 8.87
CA PRO A 23 -14.19 -1.80 9.43
C PRO A 23 -14.25 -0.28 9.60
N SER A 24 -15.32 0.32 9.10
CA SER A 24 -15.57 1.78 9.14
C SER A 24 -14.64 2.64 8.25
N GLU A 25 -13.82 2.05 7.42
CA GLU A 25 -13.09 2.78 6.39
C GLU A 25 -14.01 3.10 5.20
N THR A 26 -13.72 4.20 4.53
CA THR A 26 -14.50 4.68 3.40
C THR A 26 -13.62 4.95 2.19
N ILE A 27 -14.17 4.76 1.00
CA ILE A 27 -13.55 5.21 -0.24
C ILE A 27 -14.18 6.56 -0.60
N GLU A 28 -13.35 7.59 -0.66
CA GLU A 28 -13.78 8.92 -1.05
C GLU A 28 -13.28 9.26 -2.45
N LEU A 29 -14.17 9.80 -3.26
CA LEU A 29 -13.88 10.28 -4.62
C LEU A 29 -14.26 11.74 -4.72
N GLN A 30 -13.39 12.54 -5.29
CA GLN A 30 -13.61 13.95 -5.53
C GLN A 30 -13.40 14.29 -7.00
N ALA A 31 -14.38 14.91 -7.63
CA ALA A 31 -14.24 15.47 -8.97
C ALA A 31 -13.94 16.97 -8.90
N SER A 32 -13.14 17.47 -9.83
CA SER A 32 -12.80 18.90 -9.94
C SER A 32 -13.98 19.76 -10.41
N SER A 33 -15.01 19.14 -11.01
CA SER A 33 -16.26 19.81 -11.40
C SER A 33 -17.46 18.91 -11.09
N GLY A 34 -18.59 19.52 -10.71
CA GLY A 34 -19.81 18.76 -10.38
C GLY A 34 -20.38 18.03 -11.59
N SER A 35 -20.92 16.83 -11.34
CA SER A 35 -21.58 15.96 -12.33
C SER A 35 -20.72 15.56 -13.53
N ALA A 36 -19.39 15.64 -13.41
CA ALA A 36 -18.45 15.32 -14.49
C ALA A 36 -17.80 13.94 -14.36
N LEU A 37 -18.01 13.26 -13.24
CA LEU A 37 -17.40 11.95 -12.96
C LEU A 37 -18.44 10.96 -12.48
N GLU A 38 -18.47 9.80 -13.10
CA GLU A 38 -19.18 8.62 -12.60
C GLU A 38 -18.15 7.56 -12.21
N ALA A 39 -18.35 6.91 -11.07
CA ALA A 39 -17.47 5.86 -10.59
C ALA A 39 -18.26 4.59 -10.30
N THR A 40 -17.74 3.47 -10.77
CA THR A 40 -18.24 2.13 -10.43
C THR A 40 -17.22 1.42 -9.56
N ILE A 41 -17.67 0.93 -8.40
CA ILE A 41 -16.84 0.18 -7.45
C ILE A 41 -17.46 -1.20 -7.26
N ILE A 42 -16.68 -2.24 -7.46
CA ILE A 42 -17.09 -3.63 -7.19
C ILE A 42 -16.47 -4.03 -5.86
N VAL A 43 -17.29 -4.44 -4.89
CA VAL A 43 -16.88 -4.83 -3.55
C VAL A 43 -17.28 -6.28 -3.30
N GLU A 44 -16.38 -7.06 -2.73
CA GLU A 44 -16.66 -8.39 -2.20
C GLU A 44 -16.51 -8.35 -0.68
N GLU A 45 -17.57 -8.67 0.06
CA GLU A 45 -17.51 -8.85 1.51
C GLU A 45 -17.17 -10.31 1.83
N LYS A 46 -16.18 -10.52 2.70
CA LYS A 46 -15.76 -11.84 3.17
C LYS A 46 -15.92 -11.94 4.69
N GLU A 47 -16.86 -12.75 5.13
CA GLU A 47 -17.16 -12.91 6.54
C GLU A 47 -16.14 -13.79 7.31
N ASP A 48 -15.54 -14.80 6.67
CA ASP A 48 -14.72 -15.83 7.33
C ASP A 48 -13.22 -15.75 7.04
N THR A 49 -12.73 -14.69 6.39
CA THR A 49 -11.32 -14.53 6.09
C THR A 49 -10.73 -13.46 7.00
N ALA A 50 -9.69 -13.80 7.76
CA ALA A 50 -8.95 -12.81 8.53
C ALA A 50 -8.17 -11.88 7.56
N LEU A 51 -8.86 -10.85 7.10
CA LEU A 51 -8.28 -9.80 6.27
C LEU A 51 -7.50 -8.83 7.17
N TRP A 52 -6.46 -8.22 6.61
CA TRP A 52 -5.72 -7.16 7.27
C TRP A 52 -5.38 -6.05 6.28
N ASP A 53 -5.31 -4.87 6.80
CA ASP A 53 -4.75 -3.69 6.17
C ASP A 53 -3.77 -3.01 7.13
N ALA A 54 -2.81 -2.32 6.59
CA ALA A 54 -1.83 -1.55 7.34
C ALA A 54 -1.45 -0.31 6.54
N GLN A 55 -1.43 0.81 7.22
CA GLN A 55 -1.07 2.10 6.65
C GLN A 55 -0.07 2.80 7.55
N ILE A 56 0.94 3.41 6.94
CA ILE A 56 1.92 4.20 7.66
C ILE A 56 2.40 5.38 6.81
N ALA A 57 2.48 6.55 7.43
CA ALA A 57 3.28 7.68 6.94
C ALA A 57 4.67 7.56 7.55
N LEU A 58 5.71 7.51 6.71
CA LEU A 58 7.09 7.37 7.19
C LEU A 58 7.61 8.70 7.73
N SER A 59 7.48 8.88 9.04
CA SER A 59 7.86 10.10 9.76
C SER A 59 9.36 10.25 10.01
N SER A 60 10.15 9.20 9.78
CA SER A 60 11.60 9.20 10.00
C SER A 60 12.35 8.88 8.72
N ALA A 61 13.26 9.76 8.32
CA ALA A 61 14.15 9.48 7.20
C ALA A 61 15.16 8.38 7.54
N ALA A 62 15.53 7.60 6.54
CA ALA A 62 16.60 6.60 6.60
C ALA A 62 16.43 5.51 7.69
N THR A 63 15.21 5.26 8.15
CA THR A 63 14.90 4.27 9.18
C THR A 63 13.90 3.24 8.64
N LEU A 64 14.18 1.94 8.85
CA LEU A 64 13.21 0.88 8.58
C LEU A 64 12.13 0.91 9.67
N THR A 65 10.89 1.09 9.25
CA THR A 65 9.71 1.16 10.13
C THR A 65 8.80 -0.04 9.86
N ASP A 66 8.26 -0.63 10.91
CA ASP A 66 7.34 -1.76 10.82
C ASP A 66 6.01 -1.28 10.20
N LEU A 67 5.59 -1.91 9.11
CA LEU A 67 4.30 -1.70 8.47
C LEU A 67 3.30 -2.76 8.93
N TYR A 68 3.70 -4.03 8.93
CA TYR A 68 2.84 -5.13 9.33
C TYR A 68 3.68 -6.27 9.93
N THR A 69 3.13 -6.93 10.94
CA THR A 69 3.73 -8.12 11.56
C THR A 69 2.75 -9.29 11.48
N SER A 70 3.18 -10.38 10.90
CA SER A 70 2.41 -11.64 10.85
C SER A 70 2.57 -12.38 12.18
N SER A 71 1.78 -12.02 13.21
CA SER A 71 2.04 -12.41 14.60
C SER A 71 1.58 -13.83 14.94
N SER A 72 0.36 -14.20 14.61
CA SER A 72 -0.24 -15.47 15.05
C SER A 72 -0.32 -16.51 13.95
N TYR A 73 -0.55 -16.09 12.73
CA TYR A 73 -0.70 -16.94 11.56
C TYR A 73 0.11 -16.38 10.41
N PRO A 74 0.58 -17.21 9.47
CA PRO A 74 1.20 -16.72 8.26
C PRO A 74 0.19 -15.88 7.46
N SER A 75 0.69 -14.96 6.67
CA SER A 75 -0.13 -14.04 5.90
C SER A 75 0.21 -14.08 4.41
N VAL A 76 -0.76 -13.71 3.60
CA VAL A 76 -0.56 -13.42 2.18
C VAL A 76 -0.72 -11.92 1.98
N VAL A 77 0.33 -11.25 1.57
CA VAL A 77 0.31 -9.84 1.16
C VAL A 77 -0.19 -9.77 -0.26
N GLN A 78 -1.28 -9.05 -0.50
CA GLN A 78 -1.93 -8.95 -1.81
C GLN A 78 -1.66 -7.63 -2.52
N SER A 79 -1.41 -6.58 -1.75
CA SER A 79 -1.19 -5.25 -2.29
C SER A 79 -0.23 -4.46 -1.42
N ILE A 80 0.67 -3.70 -2.04
CA ILE A 80 1.52 -2.69 -1.39
C ILE A 80 1.58 -1.48 -2.29
N LEU A 81 1.04 -0.37 -1.81
CA LEU A 81 1.06 0.93 -2.48
C LEU A 81 2.09 1.85 -1.82
N LEU A 82 2.93 2.47 -2.61
CA LEU A 82 3.84 3.54 -2.21
C LEU A 82 3.32 4.84 -2.78
N CYS A 83 2.94 5.78 -1.93
CA CYS A 83 2.41 7.08 -2.33
C CYS A 83 3.39 8.18 -1.91
N ASN A 84 4.01 8.85 -2.87
CA ASN A 84 4.82 10.03 -2.63
C ASN A 84 3.91 11.27 -2.63
N ASN A 85 3.76 11.91 -1.49
CA ASN A 85 2.94 13.12 -1.31
C ASN A 85 3.76 14.43 -1.40
N ASP A 86 5.04 14.36 -1.81
CA ASP A 86 5.84 15.53 -2.16
C ASP A 86 5.52 15.94 -3.62
N GLY A 87 4.93 17.11 -3.77
CA GLY A 87 4.55 17.65 -5.09
C GLY A 87 5.72 18.09 -5.97
N ALA A 88 6.95 18.00 -5.49
CA ALA A 88 8.12 18.58 -6.19
C ALA A 88 9.31 17.61 -6.33
N ASN A 89 9.45 16.64 -5.42
CA ASN A 89 10.65 15.82 -5.35
C ASN A 89 10.33 14.33 -5.33
N ASP A 90 11.19 13.56 -5.98
CA ASP A 90 11.18 12.11 -5.92
C ASP A 90 11.63 11.60 -4.55
N VAL A 91 11.08 10.48 -4.11
CA VAL A 91 11.47 9.80 -2.88
C VAL A 91 12.03 8.42 -3.21
N LYS A 92 13.14 8.05 -2.56
CA LYS A 92 13.66 6.68 -2.62
C LYS A 92 13.05 5.84 -1.52
N ALA A 93 12.50 4.70 -1.90
CA ALA A 93 11.84 3.75 -1.02
C ALA A 93 12.55 2.40 -1.00
N ARG A 94 12.49 1.73 0.16
CA ARG A 94 12.76 0.30 0.30
C ARG A 94 11.60 -0.35 1.00
N VAL A 95 11.24 -1.53 0.56
CA VAL A 95 10.28 -2.40 1.24
C VAL A 95 10.92 -3.77 1.40
N VAL A 96 10.92 -4.29 2.62
CA VAL A 96 11.68 -5.49 2.97
C VAL A 96 10.84 -6.46 3.80
N TRP A 97 11.17 -7.73 3.69
CA TRP A 97 10.82 -8.73 4.69
C TRP A 97 11.93 -8.81 5.74
N THR A 98 11.55 -8.82 7.00
CA THR A 98 12.48 -9.18 8.08
C THR A 98 11.93 -10.34 8.88
N ASP A 99 12.81 -11.08 9.56
CA ASP A 99 12.38 -12.02 10.60
C ASP A 99 11.96 -11.28 11.89
N GLY A 100 11.56 -12.02 12.90
CA GLY A 100 11.14 -11.47 14.19
C GLY A 100 12.26 -10.73 14.95
N SER A 101 13.51 -10.92 14.56
CA SER A 101 14.70 -10.26 15.10
C SER A 101 15.18 -9.08 14.25
N ASP A 102 14.36 -8.64 13.30
CA ASP A 102 14.61 -7.52 12.38
C ASP A 102 15.75 -7.75 11.35
N ASN A 103 16.22 -9.00 11.19
CA ASN A 103 17.17 -9.32 10.14
C ASN A 103 16.47 -9.32 8.77
N VAL A 104 17.02 -8.59 7.82
CA VAL A 104 16.50 -8.54 6.45
C VAL A 104 16.62 -9.89 5.77
N GLN A 105 15.51 -10.46 5.35
CA GLN A 105 15.44 -11.73 4.63
C GLN A 105 15.37 -11.50 3.11
N SER A 106 14.65 -10.47 2.68
CA SER A 106 14.52 -10.13 1.27
C SER A 106 14.10 -8.68 1.08
N TYR A 107 14.55 -8.08 0.00
CA TYR A 107 14.04 -6.81 -0.51
C TYR A 107 12.95 -7.08 -1.53
N LEU A 108 11.78 -6.46 -1.36
CA LEU A 108 10.75 -6.38 -2.41
C LEU A 108 11.09 -5.29 -3.40
N VAL A 109 11.53 -4.14 -2.88
CA VAL A 109 12.15 -3.06 -3.66
C VAL A 109 13.32 -2.47 -2.88
N TYR A 110 14.37 -2.06 -3.60
CA TYR A 110 15.58 -1.48 -3.04
C TYR A 110 15.91 -0.18 -3.76
N ASP A 111 15.92 0.94 -3.01
CA ASP A 111 16.17 2.29 -3.51
C ASP A 111 15.32 2.65 -4.76
N MET A 112 14.08 2.13 -4.78
CA MET A 112 13.13 2.43 -5.84
C MET A 112 12.76 3.90 -5.79
N ILE A 113 12.79 4.56 -6.94
CA ILE A 113 12.33 5.94 -7.07
C ILE A 113 10.80 5.95 -7.19
N VAL A 114 10.14 6.63 -6.25
CA VAL A 114 8.72 6.98 -6.32
C VAL A 114 8.65 8.44 -6.76
N PRO A 115 8.22 8.74 -7.99
CA PRO A 115 8.18 10.10 -8.50
C PRO A 115 7.31 11.03 -7.65
N ALA A 116 7.56 12.33 -7.73
CA ALA A 116 6.73 13.35 -7.11
C ALA A 116 5.25 13.15 -7.48
N ASP A 117 4.34 13.32 -6.52
CA ASP A 117 2.88 13.14 -6.71
C ASP A 117 2.45 11.78 -7.29
N ALA A 118 3.30 10.74 -7.21
CA ALA A 118 2.97 9.43 -7.77
C ALA A 118 2.59 8.41 -6.69
N THR A 119 1.73 7.48 -7.10
CA THR A 119 1.46 6.24 -6.36
C THR A 119 1.87 5.05 -7.21
N VAL A 120 2.63 4.14 -6.62
CA VAL A 120 3.18 2.96 -7.28
C VAL A 120 2.74 1.71 -6.53
N GLU A 121 2.13 0.76 -7.24
CA GLU A 121 1.86 -0.60 -6.73
C GLU A 121 3.11 -1.45 -6.97
N ILE A 122 3.61 -2.10 -5.91
CA ILE A 122 4.82 -2.95 -5.98
C ILE A 122 4.54 -4.44 -5.76
N CYS A 123 3.30 -4.81 -5.43
CA CYS A 123 2.90 -6.20 -5.21
C CYS A 123 2.10 -6.73 -6.41
N GLU A 124 2.77 -7.00 -7.53
CA GLU A 124 2.13 -7.54 -8.75
C GLU A 124 1.56 -8.94 -8.57
N GLN A 125 2.14 -9.72 -7.67
CA GLN A 125 1.72 -11.09 -7.32
C GLN A 125 1.65 -11.22 -5.81
N PRO A 126 0.66 -11.98 -5.26
CA PRO A 126 0.58 -12.25 -3.85
C PRO A 126 1.88 -12.81 -3.28
N LYS A 127 2.29 -12.33 -2.10
CA LYS A 127 3.52 -12.73 -1.42
C LYS A 127 3.19 -13.39 -0.09
N TYR A 128 3.82 -14.52 0.18
CA TYR A 128 3.69 -15.23 1.46
C TYR A 128 4.60 -14.57 2.51
N LEU A 129 4.05 -14.31 3.68
CA LEU A 129 4.75 -13.80 4.85
C LEU A 129 4.60 -14.80 5.99
N ALA A 130 5.69 -15.43 6.40
CA ALA A 130 5.68 -16.45 7.46
C ALA A 130 5.30 -15.85 8.82
N THR A 131 4.78 -16.67 9.72
CA THR A 131 4.51 -16.26 11.10
C THR A 131 5.77 -15.70 11.78
N GLY A 132 5.62 -14.59 12.47
CA GLY A 132 6.71 -13.87 13.13
C GLY A 132 7.51 -12.94 12.21
N TYR A 133 7.28 -13.00 10.90
CA TYR A 133 7.95 -12.09 9.95
C TYR A 133 7.23 -10.76 9.88
N LYS A 134 8.01 -9.74 9.48
CA LYS A 134 7.54 -8.36 9.36
C LYS A 134 7.70 -7.86 7.93
N LEU A 135 6.74 -7.06 7.49
CA LEU A 135 6.85 -6.17 6.35
C LEU A 135 7.30 -4.81 6.88
N ARG A 136 8.43 -4.31 6.41
CA ARG A 136 9.00 -3.05 6.85
C ARG A 136 9.30 -2.15 5.66
N ALA A 137 9.29 -0.87 5.93
CA ALA A 137 9.50 0.14 4.90
C ALA A 137 10.46 1.24 5.33
N TYR A 138 11.06 1.88 4.34
CA TYR A 138 12.05 2.94 4.47
C TYR A 138 11.81 4.00 3.42
N ALA A 139 11.98 5.26 3.79
CA ALA A 139 12.11 6.38 2.86
C ALA A 139 13.40 7.16 3.15
N ASN A 140 14.02 7.73 2.13
CA ASN A 140 15.20 8.58 2.30
C ASN A 140 14.88 9.96 2.86
N VAL A 141 13.60 10.37 2.84
CA VAL A 141 13.10 11.66 3.35
C VAL A 141 11.91 11.41 4.27
N ALA A 142 11.83 12.12 5.39
CA ALA A 142 10.73 12.04 6.33
C ALA A 142 9.46 12.72 5.78
N ASP A 143 8.29 12.23 6.22
CA ASP A 143 6.97 12.83 5.99
C ASP A 143 6.57 13.03 4.51
N ARG A 144 7.16 12.23 3.60
CA ARG A 144 6.90 12.33 2.15
C ARG A 144 6.36 11.05 1.52
N LEU A 145 6.52 9.92 2.18
CA LEU A 145 6.07 8.64 1.68
C LEU A 145 5.03 8.02 2.61
N GLU A 146 3.86 7.75 2.06
CA GLU A 146 2.83 6.94 2.69
C GLU A 146 2.82 5.56 2.06
N ILE A 147 2.63 4.54 2.89
CA ILE A 147 2.57 3.17 2.43
C ILE A 147 1.31 2.52 2.96
N THR A 148 0.57 1.89 2.06
CA THR A 148 -0.57 1.06 2.39
C THR A 148 -0.30 -0.36 1.92
N ALA A 149 -0.52 -1.34 2.80
CA ALA A 149 -0.46 -2.74 2.44
C ALA A 149 -1.72 -3.46 2.92
N SER A 150 -2.13 -4.47 2.19
CA SER A 150 -3.29 -5.27 2.55
C SER A 150 -3.13 -6.73 2.16
N GLY A 151 -3.88 -7.60 2.83
CA GLY A 151 -3.81 -9.02 2.56
C GLY A 151 -4.76 -9.85 3.43
N SER A 152 -4.46 -11.14 3.52
CA SER A 152 -5.24 -12.08 4.33
C SER A 152 -4.32 -12.95 5.19
N GLN A 153 -4.82 -13.41 6.34
CA GLN A 153 -4.15 -14.42 7.16
C GLN A 153 -4.59 -15.82 6.74
N ILE A 154 -3.65 -16.76 6.81
CA ILE A 154 -3.92 -18.19 6.59
C ILE A 154 -4.29 -18.78 7.94
N VAL A 155 -5.57 -18.69 8.30
CA VAL A 155 -6.12 -19.32 9.49
C VAL A 155 -6.51 -20.76 9.16
N SER A 156 -6.00 -21.73 9.90
CA SER A 156 -6.32 -23.16 9.76
C SER A 156 -7.21 -23.62 10.88
#